data_926caa393919424e46db2d443235053f
#
_entry.id   926caa393919424e46db2d443235053f
#
_cell.length_a   1.000
_cell.length_b   1.000
_cell.length_c   1.000
_cell.angle_alpha   90.00
_cell.angle_beta   90.00
_cell.angle_gamma   90.00
#
_symmetry.space_group_name_H-M   'P 1'
#
loop_
_entity.id
_entity.type
_entity.pdbx_description
1 polymer ?
#
loop_
_entity_poly.entity_id
_entity_poly.type
_entity_poly.pdbx_seq_one_letter_code
_entity_poly.pdbx_strand_id
1 'polypeptide(L)'
;MKKAGGANMSEPVKRSVISLRLPMYRYNEDPFPPLQREGTRRVYPYPMQDDITDELTEREFTAVVLDNGLLRVTVLPDFGGHILSVRDLKNDREVFYHNLPLKFGLIALRGAWYSGGLEFNFPQLGHTVTTNDPLPWHLTENQDGSAKLYLGGIERLTRMAWVASVTLRPN
;
A
#
# COMPACT_ATOMS: atom_id res chain seq x y z
N MET A 1 -31.71 -14.97 -40.85
CA MET A 1 -31.42 -15.21 -39.41
C MET A 1 -30.03 -14.65 -39.10
N LYS A 2 -29.98 -13.48 -38.45
CA LYS A 2 -28.69 -12.90 -37.97
C LYS A 2 -28.30 -13.67 -36.70
N LYS A 3 -27.11 -14.31 -36.71
CA LYS A 3 -26.51 -14.87 -35.50
C LYS A 3 -26.28 -13.70 -34.54
N ALA A 4 -26.89 -13.77 -33.35
CA ALA A 4 -26.56 -12.89 -32.24
C ALA A 4 -25.07 -13.10 -31.92
N GLY A 5 -24.27 -12.05 -32.05
CA GLY A 5 -22.88 -12.06 -31.61
C GLY A 5 -22.84 -12.31 -30.13
N GLY A 6 -22.27 -13.44 -29.71
CA GLY A 6 -21.99 -13.68 -28.30
C GLY A 6 -21.06 -12.56 -27.81
N ALA A 7 -21.50 -11.83 -26.81
CA ALA A 7 -20.64 -10.90 -26.08
C ALA A 7 -19.44 -11.72 -25.58
N ASN A 8 -18.26 -11.39 -26.05
CA ASN A 8 -17.02 -11.97 -25.54
C ASN A 8 -16.87 -11.45 -24.11
N MET A 9 -17.34 -12.24 -23.14
CA MET A 9 -17.19 -11.87 -21.73
C MET A 9 -15.71 -11.94 -21.40
N SER A 10 -15.12 -10.79 -21.09
CA SER A 10 -13.75 -10.72 -20.61
C SER A 10 -13.57 -11.58 -19.34
N GLU A 11 -12.40 -12.21 -19.20
CA GLU A 11 -12.12 -13.03 -18.01
C GLU A 11 -12.13 -12.17 -16.75
N PRO A 12 -12.73 -12.68 -15.66
CA PRO A 12 -12.70 -11.97 -14.38
C PRO A 12 -11.27 -11.72 -13.89
N VAL A 13 -11.08 -10.66 -13.14
CA VAL A 13 -9.81 -10.33 -12.50
C VAL A 13 -9.41 -11.43 -11.52
N LYS A 14 -8.24 -12.01 -11.70
CA LYS A 14 -7.64 -12.96 -10.76
C LYS A 14 -7.24 -12.22 -9.50
N ARG A 15 -7.54 -12.83 -8.35
CA ARG A 15 -7.27 -12.27 -7.02
C ARG A 15 -6.51 -13.28 -6.20
N SER A 16 -5.48 -12.84 -5.50
CA SER A 16 -4.79 -13.67 -4.53
C SER A 16 -4.31 -12.85 -3.35
N VAL A 17 -4.23 -13.51 -2.21
CA VAL A 17 -3.59 -13.01 -1.00
C VAL A 17 -2.43 -13.94 -0.71
N ILE A 18 -1.23 -13.39 -0.69
CA ILE A 18 0.00 -14.18 -0.54
C ILE A 18 0.86 -13.58 0.56
N SER A 19 1.74 -14.40 1.11
CA SER A 19 2.87 -13.93 1.90
C SER A 19 4.01 -13.56 0.95
N LEU A 20 4.51 -12.32 1.05
CA LEU A 20 5.59 -11.78 0.24
C LEU A 20 6.77 -11.40 1.12
N ARG A 21 7.93 -12.05 0.91
CA ARG A 21 9.16 -11.67 1.59
C ARG A 21 9.92 -10.64 0.78
N LEU A 22 10.30 -9.54 1.44
CA LEU A 22 11.04 -8.46 0.83
C LEU A 22 12.26 -8.10 1.68
N PRO A 23 13.42 -7.86 1.05
CA PRO A 23 14.56 -7.30 1.73
C PRO A 23 14.24 -5.87 2.18
N MET A 24 14.47 -5.57 3.44
CA MET A 24 14.12 -4.30 4.06
C MET A 24 15.20 -3.88 5.06
N TYR A 25 15.64 -2.63 4.97
CA TYR A 25 16.42 -2.01 6.04
C TYR A 25 15.50 -1.72 7.23
N ARG A 26 15.96 -2.11 8.41
CA ARG A 26 15.17 -1.99 9.62
C ARG A 26 15.10 -0.56 10.11
N TYR A 27 13.95 -0.16 10.61
CA TYR A 27 13.79 1.00 11.49
C TYR A 27 13.13 0.56 12.79
N ASN A 28 13.42 1.25 13.88
CA ASN A 28 12.80 0.99 15.17
C ASN A 28 11.76 2.08 15.46
N GLU A 29 10.75 1.70 16.23
CA GLU A 29 9.80 2.65 16.78
C GLU A 29 10.23 3.06 18.18
N ASP A 30 10.18 4.36 18.47
CA ASP A 30 10.31 4.82 19.83
C ASP A 30 9.11 4.31 20.65
N PRO A 31 9.33 3.50 21.71
CA PRO A 31 8.24 2.99 22.54
C PRO A 31 7.47 4.09 23.28
N PHE A 32 8.05 5.28 23.39
CA PHE A 32 7.42 6.43 24.04
C PHE A 32 6.97 7.44 22.99
N PRO A 33 5.65 7.72 22.88
CA PRO A 33 5.18 8.79 22.01
C PRO A 33 5.88 10.11 22.38
N PRO A 34 6.32 10.91 21.41
CA PRO A 34 7.05 12.12 21.70
C PRO A 34 6.20 13.07 22.53
N LEU A 35 6.67 13.39 23.73
CA LEU A 35 6.23 14.55 24.45
C LEU A 35 6.60 15.78 23.60
N GLN A 36 5.73 16.79 23.60
CA GLN A 36 5.91 17.99 22.80
C GLN A 36 7.34 18.55 22.92
N ARG A 37 8.10 18.46 21.84
CA ARG A 37 9.24 19.35 21.65
C ARG A 37 8.75 20.57 20.87
N GLU A 38 9.11 21.74 21.33
CA GLU A 38 8.88 22.99 20.62
C GLU A 38 9.39 22.88 19.17
N GLY A 39 8.54 23.16 18.18
CA GLY A 39 8.90 23.06 16.76
C GLY A 39 8.73 21.68 16.12
N THR A 40 8.41 20.61 16.84
CA THR A 40 8.11 19.30 16.25
C THR A 40 6.63 19.15 15.92
N ARG A 41 6.32 18.55 14.77
CA ARG A 41 4.95 18.19 14.40
C ARG A 41 4.44 17.15 15.40
N ARG A 42 3.24 17.36 15.93
CA ARG A 42 2.61 16.42 16.86
C ARG A 42 2.20 15.16 16.10
N VAL A 43 2.71 14.02 16.52
CA VAL A 43 2.31 12.72 15.96
C VAL A 43 1.63 11.84 17.01
N TYR A 44 1.54 12.29 18.28
CA TYR A 44 0.81 11.55 19.32
C TYR A 44 -0.62 11.20 18.85
N PRO A 45 -1.11 9.97 19.00
CA PRO A 45 -0.54 8.88 19.83
C PRO A 45 0.35 7.89 19.06
N TYR A 46 0.90 8.25 17.93
CA TYR A 46 1.80 7.38 17.17
C TYR A 46 3.23 7.47 17.70
N PRO A 47 3.96 6.35 17.81
CA PRO A 47 5.39 6.37 18.11
C PRO A 47 6.16 6.97 16.92
N MET A 48 7.32 7.56 17.18
CA MET A 48 8.27 7.94 16.13
C MET A 48 8.88 6.71 15.48
N GLN A 49 9.24 6.82 14.22
CA GLN A 49 9.90 5.81 13.39
C GLN A 49 11.18 6.42 12.81
N ASP A 50 11.99 7.05 13.64
CA ASP A 50 13.15 7.85 13.23
C ASP A 50 14.50 7.17 13.50
N ASP A 51 14.51 6.04 14.19
CA ASP A 51 15.71 5.20 14.37
C ASP A 51 15.90 4.28 13.17
N ILE A 52 16.42 4.84 12.06
CA ILE A 52 16.75 4.10 10.83
C ILE A 52 18.09 3.42 11.01
N THR A 53 18.15 2.13 10.68
CA THR A 53 19.36 1.31 10.77
C THR A 53 19.91 0.96 9.38
N ASP A 54 21.14 0.46 9.34
CA ASP A 54 21.76 -0.17 8.17
C ASP A 54 21.64 -1.70 8.17
N GLU A 55 20.84 -2.25 9.10
CA GLU A 55 20.58 -3.67 9.19
C GLU A 55 19.57 -4.11 8.11
N LEU A 56 20.06 -4.86 7.13
CA LEU A 56 19.23 -5.47 6.09
C LEU A 56 18.65 -6.79 6.59
N THR A 57 17.32 -6.91 6.57
CA THR A 57 16.59 -8.11 6.99
C THR A 57 15.55 -8.50 5.96
N GLU A 58 15.07 -9.75 6.01
CA GLU A 58 13.90 -10.19 5.27
C GLU A 58 12.65 -9.97 6.11
N ARG A 59 11.71 -9.20 5.59
CA ARG A 59 10.41 -9.00 6.22
C ARG A 59 9.30 -9.62 5.39
N GLU A 60 8.38 -10.30 6.06
CA GLU A 60 7.20 -10.89 5.48
C GLU A 60 6.03 -9.91 5.55
N PHE A 61 5.32 -9.76 4.42
CA PHE A 61 4.16 -8.90 4.27
C PHE A 61 2.99 -9.69 3.71
N THR A 62 1.79 -9.37 4.15
CA THR A 62 0.59 -9.72 3.43
C THR A 62 0.54 -8.92 2.14
N ALA A 63 0.47 -9.59 0.99
CA ALA A 63 0.31 -8.94 -0.30
C ALA A 63 -1.03 -9.33 -0.95
N VAL A 64 -1.82 -8.34 -1.33
CA VAL A 64 -3.01 -8.52 -2.15
C VAL A 64 -2.63 -8.26 -3.61
N VAL A 65 -2.83 -9.27 -4.46
CA VAL A 65 -2.48 -9.21 -5.87
C VAL A 65 -3.75 -9.28 -6.73
N LEU A 66 -3.92 -8.30 -7.61
CA LEU A 66 -4.97 -8.23 -8.63
C LEU A 66 -4.32 -8.36 -10.01
N ASP A 67 -4.87 -9.23 -10.88
CA ASP A 67 -4.29 -9.50 -12.20
C ASP A 67 -5.41 -9.68 -13.24
N ASN A 68 -5.42 -8.86 -14.29
CA ASN A 68 -6.37 -8.96 -15.41
C ASN A 68 -5.72 -9.43 -16.73
N GLY A 69 -4.49 -9.94 -16.65
CA GLY A 69 -3.72 -10.39 -17.84
C GLY A 69 -2.99 -9.26 -18.58
N LEU A 70 -3.34 -7.98 -18.36
CA LEU A 70 -2.60 -6.82 -18.88
C LEU A 70 -1.81 -6.11 -17.78
N LEU A 71 -2.42 -5.96 -16.62
CA LEU A 71 -1.82 -5.34 -15.45
C LEU A 71 -1.86 -6.29 -14.27
N ARG A 72 -0.78 -6.29 -13.50
CA ARG A 72 -0.72 -6.91 -12.18
C ARG A 72 -0.44 -5.83 -11.15
N VAL A 73 -1.33 -5.73 -10.16
CA VAL A 73 -1.24 -4.75 -9.06
C VAL A 73 -0.95 -5.51 -7.77
N THR A 74 0.10 -5.12 -7.06
CA THR A 74 0.47 -5.68 -5.75
C THR A 74 0.35 -4.61 -4.68
N VAL A 75 -0.48 -4.85 -3.69
CA VAL A 75 -0.74 -3.93 -2.57
C VAL A 75 -0.30 -4.59 -1.27
N LEU A 76 0.33 -3.81 -0.39
CA LEU A 76 0.78 -4.23 0.94
C LEU A 76 -0.08 -3.59 2.04
N PRO A 77 -1.17 -4.24 2.49
CA PRO A 77 -1.98 -3.70 3.58
C PRO A 77 -1.19 -3.49 4.88
N ASP A 78 -0.21 -4.37 5.16
CA ASP A 78 0.64 -4.32 6.36
C ASP A 78 1.64 -3.15 6.34
N PHE A 79 1.70 -2.42 5.23
CA PHE A 79 2.63 -1.33 5.00
C PHE A 79 1.89 -0.11 4.43
N GLY A 80 1.02 0.50 5.23
CA GLY A 80 0.26 1.69 4.86
C GLY A 80 -0.67 1.51 3.66
N GLY A 81 -0.95 0.28 3.24
CA GLY A 81 -1.69 0.01 2.01
C GLY A 81 -0.92 0.36 0.74
N HIS A 82 0.40 0.48 0.79
CA HIS A 82 1.25 0.79 -0.36
C HIS A 82 0.90 -0.05 -1.58
N ILE A 83 0.67 0.58 -2.72
CA ILE A 83 0.69 -0.10 -4.01
C ILE A 83 2.17 -0.27 -4.37
N LEU A 84 2.74 -1.41 -4.00
CA LEU A 84 4.16 -1.68 -4.18
C LEU A 84 4.55 -1.74 -5.65
N SER A 85 3.69 -2.35 -6.47
CA SER A 85 3.97 -2.62 -7.88
C SER A 85 2.70 -2.50 -8.70
N VAL A 86 2.80 -1.87 -9.85
CA VAL A 86 1.85 -2.00 -10.96
C VAL A 86 2.65 -2.41 -12.19
N ARG A 87 2.56 -3.68 -12.58
CA ARG A 87 3.33 -4.23 -13.68
C ARG A 87 2.48 -4.31 -14.94
N ASP A 88 2.95 -3.72 -16.00
CA ASP A 88 2.45 -3.92 -17.36
C ASP A 88 2.97 -5.28 -17.86
N LEU A 89 2.09 -6.28 -17.92
CA LEU A 89 2.45 -7.64 -18.26
C LEU A 89 2.77 -7.82 -19.75
N LYS A 90 2.25 -6.95 -20.62
CA LYS A 90 2.51 -6.99 -22.05
C LYS A 90 3.92 -6.51 -22.38
N ASN A 91 4.38 -5.44 -21.72
CA ASN A 91 5.67 -4.83 -21.99
C ASN A 91 6.73 -5.21 -20.94
N ASP A 92 6.36 -6.03 -19.97
CA ASP A 92 7.19 -6.53 -18.88
C ASP A 92 7.91 -5.40 -18.10
N ARG A 93 7.17 -4.35 -17.74
CA ARG A 93 7.73 -3.16 -17.06
C ARG A 93 6.90 -2.72 -15.86
N GLU A 94 7.55 -2.10 -14.88
CA GLU A 94 6.89 -1.40 -13.80
C GLU A 94 6.35 -0.05 -14.29
N VAL A 95 5.12 0.28 -13.85
CA VAL A 95 4.47 1.57 -14.16
C VAL A 95 4.98 2.66 -13.23
N PHE A 96 5.19 2.32 -11.95
CA PHE A 96 5.77 3.21 -10.95
C PHE A 96 7.23 2.86 -10.68
N TYR A 97 7.95 3.80 -10.10
CA TYR A 97 9.28 3.53 -9.58
C TYR A 97 9.20 2.41 -8.54
N HIS A 98 9.98 1.37 -8.75
CA HIS A 98 10.04 0.20 -7.89
C HIS A 98 11.46 0.02 -7.41
N ASN A 99 11.67 0.09 -6.10
CA ASN A 99 12.98 0.06 -5.49
C ASN A 99 13.05 -1.00 -4.38
N LEU A 100 13.94 -1.97 -4.55
CA LEU A 100 14.28 -2.96 -3.55
C LEU A 100 15.80 -2.97 -3.33
N PRO A 101 16.27 -3.21 -2.10
CA PRO A 101 15.50 -3.40 -0.86
C PRO A 101 14.71 -2.16 -0.44
N LEU A 102 13.68 -2.37 0.41
CA LEU A 102 12.95 -1.26 1.03
C LEU A 102 13.92 -0.49 1.93
N LYS A 103 14.25 0.75 1.56
CA LYS A 103 15.16 1.62 2.30
C LYS A 103 14.46 2.92 2.65
N PHE A 104 14.63 3.37 3.89
CA PHE A 104 13.89 4.51 4.43
C PHE A 104 14.70 5.79 4.46
N GLY A 105 14.02 6.92 4.23
CA GLY A 105 14.48 8.26 4.54
C GLY A 105 13.65 8.87 5.66
N LEU A 106 14.17 9.90 6.35
CA LEU A 106 13.49 10.60 7.45
C LEU A 106 12.65 11.76 6.90
N ILE A 107 11.59 11.45 6.16
CA ILE A 107 10.76 12.43 5.44
C ILE A 107 9.31 12.46 5.96
N ALA A 108 8.76 11.30 6.40
CA ALA A 108 7.40 11.22 6.92
C ALA A 108 7.26 11.94 8.27
N LEU A 109 6.02 12.22 8.67
CA LEU A 109 5.74 12.87 9.95
C LEU A 109 6.28 12.10 11.16
N ARG A 110 6.33 10.77 11.08
CA ARG A 110 6.91 9.88 12.10
C ARG A 110 8.39 9.56 11.87
N GLY A 111 8.96 9.96 10.74
CA GLY A 111 10.33 9.68 10.35
C GLY A 111 10.41 8.80 9.11
N ALA A 112 10.39 7.48 9.26
CA ALA A 112 10.61 6.53 8.19
C ALA A 112 9.60 6.67 7.03
N TRP A 113 10.14 6.85 5.83
CA TRP A 113 9.42 6.93 4.57
C TRP A 113 10.15 6.15 3.49
N TYR A 114 9.40 5.39 2.71
CA TYR A 114 9.90 4.60 1.58
C TYR A 114 9.61 5.27 0.24
N SER A 115 10.60 5.32 -0.64
CA SER A 115 10.46 5.82 -2.01
C SER A 115 10.22 4.67 -2.98
N GLY A 116 8.98 4.54 -3.45
CA GLY A 116 8.59 3.54 -4.44
C GLY A 116 7.09 3.30 -4.48
N GLY A 117 6.57 2.82 -5.61
CA GLY A 117 5.15 2.56 -5.77
C GLY A 117 4.28 3.80 -5.59
N LEU A 118 3.16 3.62 -4.89
CA LEU A 118 2.23 4.68 -4.53
C LEU A 118 1.78 4.51 -3.08
N GLU A 119 1.86 5.60 -2.30
CA GLU A 119 1.36 5.66 -0.93
C GLU A 119 0.05 6.43 -0.82
N PHE A 120 -0.75 6.11 0.19
CA PHE A 120 -1.95 6.87 0.55
C PHE A 120 -1.63 7.83 1.70
N ASN A 121 -1.84 9.13 1.49
CA ASN A 121 -1.62 10.17 2.48
C ASN A 121 -2.94 10.70 3.02
N PHE A 122 -3.20 10.48 4.30
CA PHE A 122 -4.40 10.93 4.99
C PHE A 122 -4.09 11.24 6.47
N PRO A 123 -4.66 12.28 7.08
CA PRO A 123 -5.59 13.28 6.53
C PRO A 123 -4.89 14.55 6.03
N GLN A 124 -3.59 14.64 6.19
CA GLN A 124 -2.80 15.84 5.93
C GLN A 124 -2.03 15.73 4.61
N LEU A 125 -1.56 16.84 4.11
CA LEU A 125 -0.61 16.87 2.99
C LEU A 125 0.76 16.34 3.41
N GLY A 126 1.46 15.69 2.46
CA GLY A 126 2.78 15.08 2.66
C GLY A 126 2.69 13.65 3.21
N HIS A 127 3.83 13.11 3.60
CA HIS A 127 3.95 11.73 4.08
C HIS A 127 3.42 11.64 5.51
N THR A 128 2.22 11.09 5.66
CA THR A 128 1.44 11.15 6.90
C THR A 128 1.81 10.07 7.91
N VAL A 129 1.13 10.09 9.06
CA VAL A 129 1.40 9.17 10.16
C VAL A 129 1.04 7.72 9.88
N THR A 130 0.18 7.47 8.87
CA THR A 130 -0.29 6.12 8.52
C THR A 130 0.51 5.47 7.39
N THR A 131 1.54 6.13 6.87
CA THR A 131 2.33 5.69 5.71
C THR A 131 2.88 4.27 5.85
N ASN A 132 3.30 3.86 7.03
CA ASN A 132 3.91 2.55 7.28
C ASN A 132 3.07 1.64 8.20
N ASP A 133 1.91 2.09 8.67
CA ASP A 133 1.09 1.32 9.60
C ASP A 133 0.24 0.28 8.88
N PRO A 134 0.00 -0.90 9.48
CA PRO A 134 -0.96 -1.85 8.96
C PRO A 134 -2.36 -1.25 8.90
N LEU A 135 -3.04 -1.46 7.78
CA LEU A 135 -4.41 -1.01 7.56
C LEU A 135 -5.39 -2.18 7.51
N PRO A 136 -6.56 -2.05 8.13
CA PRO A 136 -7.70 -2.90 7.83
C PRO A 136 -8.00 -2.89 6.33
N TRP A 137 -8.32 -4.06 5.78
CA TRP A 137 -8.62 -4.20 4.36
C TRP A 137 -9.72 -5.21 4.09
N HIS A 138 -10.35 -5.08 2.92
CA HIS A 138 -11.38 -6.00 2.45
C HIS A 138 -11.32 -6.12 0.93
N LEU A 139 -11.31 -7.37 0.42
CA LEU A 139 -11.22 -7.68 -1.01
C LEU A 139 -12.54 -8.25 -1.50
N THR A 140 -13.10 -7.65 -2.55
CA THR A 140 -14.36 -8.08 -3.17
C THR A 140 -14.19 -8.39 -4.65
N GLU A 141 -15.10 -9.23 -5.16
CA GLU A 141 -15.38 -9.40 -6.58
C GLU A 141 -16.71 -8.77 -6.88
N ASN A 142 -16.78 -8.01 -7.96
CA ASN A 142 -18.02 -7.41 -8.43
C ASN A 142 -18.64 -8.27 -9.54
N GLN A 143 -19.93 -8.08 -9.78
CA GLN A 143 -20.69 -8.84 -10.78
C GLN A 143 -20.16 -8.63 -12.21
N ASP A 144 -19.48 -7.52 -12.48
CA ASP A 144 -18.85 -7.22 -13.77
C ASP A 144 -17.46 -7.90 -13.94
N GLY A 145 -17.09 -8.77 -13.00
CA GLY A 145 -15.80 -9.46 -12.98
C GLY A 145 -14.62 -8.59 -12.51
N SER A 146 -14.85 -7.34 -12.12
CA SER A 146 -13.81 -6.51 -11.52
C SER A 146 -13.51 -6.92 -10.09
N ALA A 147 -12.25 -6.72 -9.67
CA ALA A 147 -11.84 -6.90 -8.28
C ALA A 147 -11.63 -5.53 -7.61
N LYS A 148 -12.04 -5.40 -6.37
CA LYS A 148 -11.90 -4.18 -5.60
C LYS A 148 -11.35 -4.46 -4.21
N LEU A 149 -10.22 -3.84 -3.91
CA LEU A 149 -9.60 -3.84 -2.60
C LEU A 149 -9.94 -2.52 -1.90
N TYR A 150 -10.49 -2.61 -0.71
CA TYR A 150 -10.69 -1.48 0.20
C TYR A 150 -9.60 -1.50 1.26
N LEU A 151 -9.10 -0.33 1.61
CA LEU A 151 -8.07 -0.10 2.62
C LEU A 151 -8.48 1.12 3.43
N GLY A 152 -8.26 1.11 4.75
CA GLY A 152 -8.58 2.29 5.54
C GLY A 152 -8.76 1.99 7.00
N GLY A 153 -9.30 2.96 7.74
CA GLY A 153 -9.52 2.85 9.17
C GLY A 153 -9.85 4.20 9.79
N ILE A 154 -9.60 4.31 11.09
CA ILE A 154 -9.72 5.57 11.82
C ILE A 154 -8.32 6.11 12.09
N GLU A 155 -8.02 7.28 11.55
CA GLU A 155 -6.78 7.99 11.85
C GLU A 155 -6.86 8.58 13.26
N ARG A 156 -5.86 8.28 14.12
CA ARG A 156 -5.94 8.51 15.56
C ARG A 156 -5.69 9.96 15.98
N LEU A 157 -4.96 10.76 15.20
CA LEU A 157 -4.73 12.18 15.49
C LEU A 157 -6.00 13.01 15.39
N THR A 158 -6.71 12.82 14.28
CA THR A 158 -7.91 13.58 13.93
C THR A 158 -9.20 12.84 14.25
N ARG A 159 -9.10 11.53 14.53
CA ARG A 159 -10.23 10.60 14.71
C ARG A 159 -11.16 10.51 13.50
N MET A 160 -10.62 10.81 12.32
CA MET A 160 -11.36 10.74 11.07
C MET A 160 -11.29 9.33 10.48
N ALA A 161 -12.45 8.81 10.09
CA ALA A 161 -12.53 7.61 9.29
C ALA A 161 -12.18 7.91 7.83
N TRP A 162 -11.43 7.01 7.19
CA TRP A 162 -11.10 7.10 5.78
C TRP A 162 -11.06 5.73 5.11
N VAL A 163 -11.32 5.69 3.82
CA VAL A 163 -11.23 4.50 3.00
C VAL A 163 -10.66 4.88 1.63
N ALA A 164 -9.61 4.21 1.24
CA ALA A 164 -9.14 4.17 -0.14
C ALA A 164 -9.62 2.89 -0.81
N SER A 165 -9.73 2.88 -2.14
CA SER A 165 -10.01 1.66 -2.87
C SER A 165 -9.19 1.55 -4.15
N VAL A 166 -8.72 0.34 -4.41
CA VAL A 166 -8.01 -0.04 -5.64
C VAL A 166 -8.92 -0.98 -6.41
N THR A 167 -9.32 -0.58 -7.62
CA THR A 167 -10.19 -1.39 -8.47
C THR A 167 -9.45 -1.74 -9.75
N LEU A 168 -9.37 -3.04 -10.06
CA LEU A 168 -8.91 -3.54 -11.35
C LEU A 168 -10.11 -4.11 -12.10
N ARG A 169 -10.28 -3.73 -13.36
CA ARG A 169 -11.35 -4.21 -14.24
C ARG A 169 -10.85 -5.34 -15.14
N PRO A 170 -11.73 -6.23 -15.60
CA PRO A 170 -11.42 -7.14 -16.69
C PRO A 170 -10.89 -6.39 -17.92
N ASN A 171 -10.07 -7.04 -18.73
CA ASN A 171 -9.56 -6.46 -19.98
C ASN A 171 -10.48 -6.81 -21.17
#